data_519fb4863830c832e7f42113401c4bac
#
_entry.id   519fb4863830c832e7f42113401c4bac
#
_cell.length_a   1.000
_cell.length_b   1.000
_cell.length_c   1.000
_cell.angle_alpha   90.00
_cell.angle_beta   90.00
_cell.angle_gamma   90.00
#
_symmetry.space_group_name_H-M   'P 1'
#
loop_
_entity.id
_entity.type
_entity.pdbx_description
1 polymer ?
#
loop_
_entity_poly.entity_id
_entity_poly.type
_entity_poly.pdbx_seq_one_letter_code
_entity_poly.pdbx_strand_id
1 'polypeptide(L)'
;MCARTAGLRGRTVLVLEHNRRIGKKILISGGGRCNFTNLHAGPENYLSNNPHFCRSSLSRYPASQFIELVQQHNIAYYEKTLGQLFCRTSSREIVDLLRTECRGTGVQLNTECAIERIERTDRFRLQTNRGPVECESLIVATGALSFPKLGATDFGYRIAEQFNVPIIEPRPGLVPLVPRLADGRYWPFSDLSGNSLDCIASAGGQSFRENLLFTHQGLSGPAILQVSNYCAPGESFTLNLLPEQSPKALLEDARTQRLDAARWLEAWFPKRVASALGEQFAPAKPLSQLKQSERDQLVEHLCDWVLIAADTGGYAKAEVTVGGVDTAALSSKTMECRTVPGLYFIGEVVDVTGWLGGYNFQWAWASGHAAGEVI
;
A
#
# COMPACT_ATOMS: atom_id res chain seq x y z
N MET A 1 11.98 -12.24 8.91
CA MET A 1 11.17 -13.49 8.98
C MET A 1 11.88 -14.64 8.28
N CYS A 2 12.22 -14.58 6.99
CA CYS A 2 12.91 -15.68 6.29
C CYS A 2 14.16 -16.14 7.03
N ALA A 3 15.08 -15.24 7.34
CA ALA A 3 16.31 -15.55 8.08
C ALA A 3 16.06 -16.22 9.44
N ARG A 4 15.10 -15.70 10.21
CA ARG A 4 14.67 -16.31 11.48
C ARG A 4 14.19 -17.75 11.27
N THR A 5 13.29 -17.95 10.31
CA THR A 5 12.68 -19.27 10.06
C THR A 5 13.73 -20.28 9.60
N ALA A 6 14.63 -19.92 8.70
CA ALA A 6 15.74 -20.75 8.26
C ALA A 6 16.72 -21.06 9.40
N GLY A 7 17.06 -20.05 10.21
CA GLY A 7 17.94 -20.22 11.37
C GLY A 7 17.36 -21.18 12.43
N LEU A 8 16.05 -21.14 12.69
CA LEU A 8 15.37 -22.12 13.57
C LEU A 8 15.48 -23.55 13.07
N ARG A 9 15.65 -23.75 11.77
CA ARG A 9 15.89 -25.07 11.13
C ARG A 9 17.37 -25.47 11.09
N GLY A 10 18.24 -24.68 11.73
CA GLY A 10 19.68 -24.95 11.81
C GLY A 10 20.47 -24.53 10.56
N ARG A 11 19.89 -23.70 9.67
CA ARG A 11 20.62 -23.19 8.51
C ARG A 11 21.58 -22.07 8.90
N THR A 12 22.74 -22.03 8.26
CA THR A 12 23.66 -20.89 8.37
C THR A 12 23.14 -19.76 7.49
N VAL A 13 22.79 -18.63 8.09
CA VAL A 13 22.16 -17.50 7.38
C VAL A 13 22.95 -16.23 7.57
N LEU A 14 23.22 -15.54 6.46
CA LEU A 14 23.81 -14.21 6.42
C LEU A 14 22.82 -13.24 5.79
N VAL A 15 22.46 -12.19 6.52
CA VAL A 15 21.63 -11.08 6.01
C VAL A 15 22.56 -9.91 5.67
N LEU A 16 22.47 -9.43 4.43
CA LEU A 16 23.20 -8.28 3.92
C LEU A 16 22.25 -7.08 3.79
N GLU A 17 22.58 -5.97 4.42
CA GLU A 17 21.82 -4.72 4.36
C GLU A 17 22.77 -3.58 3.93
N HIS A 18 22.42 -2.88 2.85
CA HIS A 18 23.26 -1.79 2.33
C HIS A 18 23.21 -0.53 3.21
N ASN A 19 22.13 -0.34 3.95
CA ASN A 19 22.01 0.78 4.89
C ASN A 19 22.76 0.50 6.19
N ARG A 20 23.09 1.58 6.93
CA ARG A 20 23.62 1.49 8.28
C ARG A 20 22.61 0.96 9.32
N ARG A 21 21.32 1.21 9.10
CA ARG A 21 20.21 0.80 10.00
C ARG A 21 19.24 -0.07 9.28
N ILE A 22 18.89 -1.19 9.89
CA ILE A 22 17.82 -2.09 9.42
C ILE A 22 16.44 -1.52 9.73
N GLY A 23 15.42 -1.99 9.01
CA GLY A 23 14.01 -1.73 9.31
C GLY A 23 13.56 -0.30 9.09
N LYS A 24 14.22 0.50 8.25
CA LYS A 24 13.90 1.92 8.04
C LYS A 24 12.43 2.15 7.68
N LYS A 25 11.83 1.31 6.83
CA LYS A 25 10.42 1.41 6.45
C LYS A 25 9.49 1.08 7.64
N ILE A 26 9.84 0.10 8.47
CA ILE A 26 9.14 -0.19 9.72
C ILE A 26 9.15 1.02 10.65
N LEU A 27 10.32 1.65 10.81
CA LEU A 27 10.52 2.76 11.75
C LEU A 27 9.65 3.99 11.45
N ILE A 28 9.34 4.26 10.17
CA ILE A 28 8.49 5.40 9.78
C ILE A 28 7.01 5.05 9.68
N SER A 29 6.68 3.77 9.56
CA SER A 29 5.32 3.33 9.32
C SER A 29 4.39 3.65 10.47
N GLY A 30 3.13 3.89 10.16
CA GLY A 30 2.10 4.17 11.14
C GLY A 30 2.41 5.38 12.04
N GLY A 31 3.08 6.41 11.51
CA GLY A 31 3.49 7.58 12.30
C GLY A 31 4.51 7.24 13.39
N GLY A 32 5.40 6.27 13.14
CA GLY A 32 6.43 5.81 14.09
C GLY A 32 5.94 4.79 15.12
N ARG A 33 4.72 4.25 14.93
CA ARG A 33 4.13 3.20 15.80
C ARG A 33 4.01 1.85 15.12
N CYS A 34 4.39 1.72 13.87
CA CYS A 34 4.30 0.53 13.04
C CYS A 34 2.90 -0.12 13.03
N ASN A 35 2.20 0.00 11.92
CA ASN A 35 1.03 -0.82 11.66
C ASN A 35 1.50 -2.22 11.23
N PHE A 36 1.81 -3.08 12.20
CA PHE A 36 2.60 -4.29 11.96
C PHE A 36 1.82 -5.45 11.33
N THR A 37 0.48 -5.45 11.41
CA THR A 37 -0.41 -6.41 10.73
C THR A 37 -1.85 -5.92 10.77
N ASN A 38 -2.76 -6.71 10.16
CA ASN A 38 -4.20 -6.51 10.20
C ASN A 38 -4.90 -7.80 10.59
N LEU A 39 -5.90 -7.71 11.49
CA LEU A 39 -6.70 -8.86 11.95
C LEU A 39 -7.46 -9.54 10.81
N HIS A 40 -7.81 -8.79 9.79
CA HIS A 40 -8.60 -9.24 8.63
C HIS A 40 -7.74 -9.54 7.41
N ALA A 41 -6.44 -9.77 7.57
CA ALA A 41 -5.56 -10.04 6.44
C ALA A 41 -5.91 -11.37 5.77
N GLY A 42 -6.62 -11.29 4.65
CA GLY A 42 -7.01 -12.39 3.78
C GLY A 42 -6.56 -12.15 2.32
N PRO A 43 -6.59 -13.18 1.47
CA PRO A 43 -6.14 -13.06 0.07
C PRO A 43 -6.87 -11.98 -0.74
N GLU A 44 -8.12 -11.68 -0.40
CA GLU A 44 -8.98 -10.66 -1.02
C GLU A 44 -8.45 -9.23 -0.83
N ASN A 45 -7.56 -9.02 0.13
CA ASN A 45 -6.97 -7.71 0.44
C ASN A 45 -5.66 -7.45 -0.33
N TYR A 46 -5.34 -8.29 -1.31
CA TYR A 46 -4.10 -8.16 -2.08
C TYR A 46 -4.36 -8.09 -3.57
N LEU A 47 -3.74 -7.11 -4.22
CA LEU A 47 -3.67 -6.96 -5.67
C LEU A 47 -2.44 -7.68 -6.20
N SER A 48 -2.61 -8.47 -7.26
CA SER A 48 -1.57 -9.16 -8.01
C SER A 48 -2.15 -9.60 -9.36
N ASN A 49 -1.34 -9.77 -10.38
CA ASN A 49 -1.77 -10.41 -11.63
C ASN A 49 -2.26 -11.86 -11.41
N ASN A 50 -1.79 -12.51 -10.34
CA ASN A 50 -2.33 -13.78 -9.87
C ASN A 50 -2.95 -13.60 -8.47
N PRO A 51 -4.26 -13.32 -8.36
CA PRO A 51 -4.93 -13.04 -7.08
C PRO A 51 -4.92 -14.23 -6.10
N HIS A 52 -4.51 -15.42 -6.56
CA HIS A 52 -4.43 -16.61 -5.73
C HIS A 52 -3.03 -16.87 -5.16
N PHE A 53 -2.02 -16.15 -5.65
CA PHE A 53 -0.62 -16.43 -5.31
C PHE A 53 -0.34 -16.34 -3.80
N CYS A 54 -0.85 -15.33 -3.12
CA CYS A 54 -0.58 -15.08 -1.69
C CYS A 54 -1.25 -16.09 -0.74
N ARG A 55 -2.27 -16.84 -1.20
CA ARG A 55 -3.09 -17.73 -0.34
C ARG A 55 -2.26 -18.72 0.49
N SER A 56 -1.32 -19.41 -0.15
CA SER A 56 -0.51 -20.44 0.52
C SER A 56 0.34 -19.84 1.64
N SER A 57 0.99 -18.72 1.40
CA SER A 57 1.86 -18.07 2.39
C SER A 57 1.05 -17.49 3.54
N LEU A 58 -0.07 -16.79 3.26
CA LEU A 58 -0.94 -16.21 4.28
C LEU A 58 -1.60 -17.27 5.15
N SER A 59 -1.99 -18.43 4.59
CA SER A 59 -2.60 -19.51 5.39
C SER A 59 -1.58 -20.19 6.31
N ARG A 60 -0.32 -20.31 5.92
CA ARG A 60 0.75 -20.90 6.74
C ARG A 60 1.32 -19.94 7.78
N TYR A 61 1.25 -18.65 7.52
CA TYR A 61 1.65 -17.61 8.48
C TYR A 61 0.59 -16.50 8.52
N PRO A 62 -0.57 -16.76 9.15
CA PRO A 62 -1.63 -15.77 9.33
C PRO A 62 -1.22 -14.66 10.32
N ALA A 63 -2.01 -13.60 10.37
CA ALA A 63 -1.78 -12.46 11.27
C ALA A 63 -1.64 -12.88 12.74
N SER A 64 -2.40 -13.90 13.18
CA SER A 64 -2.35 -14.43 14.54
C SER A 64 -0.94 -14.88 14.96
N GLN A 65 -0.19 -15.51 14.06
CA GLN A 65 1.18 -15.96 14.39
C GLN A 65 2.15 -14.79 14.59
N PHE A 66 2.01 -13.70 13.82
CA PHE A 66 2.84 -12.53 14.09
C PHE A 66 2.39 -11.80 15.38
N ILE A 67 1.10 -11.77 15.66
CA ILE A 67 0.55 -11.23 16.92
C ILE A 67 1.07 -12.04 18.13
N GLU A 68 1.07 -13.37 18.05
CA GLU A 68 1.64 -14.24 19.09
C GLU A 68 3.13 -13.92 19.32
N LEU A 69 3.90 -13.71 18.24
CA LEU A 69 5.31 -13.33 18.35
C LEU A 69 5.48 -11.96 19.04
N VAL A 70 4.64 -10.99 18.72
CA VAL A 70 4.61 -9.66 19.37
C VAL A 70 4.28 -9.80 20.87
N GLN A 71 3.34 -10.67 21.22
CA GLN A 71 2.97 -10.96 22.61
C GLN A 71 4.08 -11.67 23.38
N GLN A 72 4.77 -12.64 22.77
CA GLN A 72 5.92 -13.33 23.38
C GLN A 72 7.06 -12.36 23.76
N HIS A 73 7.20 -11.27 22.97
CA HIS A 73 8.15 -10.19 23.28
C HIS A 73 7.61 -9.12 24.23
N ASN A 74 6.41 -9.31 24.81
CA ASN A 74 5.75 -8.37 25.72
C ASN A 74 5.55 -6.97 25.10
N ILE A 75 5.39 -6.87 23.79
CA ILE A 75 5.16 -5.60 23.09
C ILE A 75 3.68 -5.23 23.22
N ALA A 76 3.41 -4.09 23.85
CA ALA A 76 2.06 -3.56 23.97
C ALA A 76 1.57 -2.98 22.64
N TYR A 77 0.36 -3.38 22.22
CA TYR A 77 -0.25 -2.91 20.98
C TYR A 77 -1.73 -2.56 21.19
N TYR A 78 -2.34 -1.96 20.19
CA TYR A 78 -3.77 -1.63 20.16
C TYR A 78 -4.31 -1.73 18.74
N GLU A 79 -5.59 -2.02 18.64
CA GLU A 79 -6.35 -1.87 17.41
C GLU A 79 -6.81 -0.41 17.27
N LYS A 80 -6.57 0.18 16.09
CA LYS A 80 -6.99 1.54 15.80
C LYS A 80 -8.37 1.59 15.14
N THR A 81 -8.48 1.01 13.96
CA THR A 81 -9.71 0.91 13.16
C THR A 81 -9.52 -0.19 12.10
N LEU A 82 -10.60 -0.81 11.64
CA LEU A 82 -10.59 -1.78 10.54
C LEU A 82 -9.56 -2.91 10.73
N GLY A 83 -9.36 -3.39 11.95
CA GLY A 83 -8.42 -4.47 12.25
C GLY A 83 -6.95 -4.09 12.23
N GLN A 84 -6.60 -2.82 12.08
CA GLN A 84 -5.23 -2.33 12.03
C GLN A 84 -4.55 -2.37 13.41
N LEU A 85 -3.43 -3.08 13.54
CA LEU A 85 -2.71 -3.22 14.80
C LEU A 85 -1.43 -2.39 14.83
N PHE A 86 -1.30 -1.57 15.88
CA PHE A 86 -0.18 -0.65 16.09
C PHE A 86 0.51 -0.90 17.42
N CYS A 87 1.84 -0.77 17.48
CA CYS A 87 2.54 -0.68 18.76
C CYS A 87 2.06 0.55 19.54
N ARG A 88 1.93 0.40 20.86
CA ARG A 88 1.54 1.54 21.71
C ARG A 88 2.64 2.60 21.81
N THR A 89 3.87 2.19 21.90
CA THR A 89 5.03 3.04 22.17
C THR A 89 5.77 3.41 20.90
N SER A 90 6.39 2.45 20.22
CA SER A 90 7.31 2.73 19.13
C SER A 90 7.42 1.59 18.12
N SER A 91 7.56 1.94 16.86
CA SER A 91 7.92 1.00 15.78
C SER A 91 9.29 0.32 15.99
N ARG A 92 10.14 0.88 16.85
CA ARG A 92 11.44 0.26 17.22
C ARG A 92 11.27 -1.10 17.86
N GLU A 93 10.20 -1.30 18.61
CA GLU A 93 9.90 -2.58 19.26
C GLU A 93 9.82 -3.72 18.25
N ILE A 94 9.21 -3.51 17.08
CA ILE A 94 9.14 -4.53 16.00
C ILE A 94 10.52 -4.78 15.38
N VAL A 95 11.33 -3.74 15.18
CA VAL A 95 12.70 -3.91 14.67
C VAL A 95 13.58 -4.67 15.67
N ASP A 96 13.47 -4.36 16.95
CA ASP A 96 14.24 -5.02 18.01
C ASP A 96 13.78 -6.46 18.23
N LEU A 97 12.47 -6.74 18.12
CA LEU A 97 11.92 -8.10 18.10
C LEU A 97 12.57 -8.92 16.98
N LEU A 98 12.49 -8.45 15.73
CA LEU A 98 13.06 -9.18 14.59
C LEU A 98 14.56 -9.40 14.71
N ARG A 99 15.29 -8.43 15.26
CA ARG A 99 16.73 -8.53 15.51
C ARG A 99 17.05 -9.56 16.60
N THR A 100 16.27 -9.58 17.67
CA THR A 100 16.40 -10.54 18.77
C THR A 100 16.14 -11.97 18.29
N GLU A 101 15.09 -12.16 17.53
CA GLU A 101 14.74 -13.45 16.92
C GLU A 101 15.85 -13.98 16.00
N CYS A 102 16.41 -13.11 15.14
CA CYS A 102 17.52 -13.48 14.28
C CYS A 102 18.78 -13.86 15.10
N ARG A 103 19.11 -13.11 16.14
CA ARG A 103 20.26 -13.42 17.01
C ARG A 103 20.08 -14.74 17.73
N GLY A 104 18.88 -15.02 18.25
CA GLY A 104 18.55 -16.26 18.96
C GLY A 104 18.71 -17.51 18.10
N THR A 105 18.72 -17.35 16.79
CA THR A 105 18.87 -18.46 15.81
C THR A 105 20.23 -18.47 15.09
N GLY A 106 21.21 -17.71 15.57
CA GLY A 106 22.55 -17.68 14.99
C GLY A 106 22.70 -16.96 13.65
N VAL A 107 21.67 -16.22 13.22
CA VAL A 107 21.71 -15.44 11.98
C VAL A 107 22.70 -14.29 12.10
N GLN A 108 23.61 -14.18 11.13
CA GLN A 108 24.54 -13.06 11.02
C GLN A 108 23.89 -11.91 10.25
N LEU A 109 24.05 -10.69 10.73
CA LEU A 109 23.52 -9.48 10.10
C LEU A 109 24.65 -8.49 9.82
N ASN A 110 24.94 -8.23 8.55
CA ASN A 110 25.93 -7.27 8.10
C ASN A 110 25.23 -6.05 7.48
N THR A 111 25.33 -4.91 8.18
CA THR A 111 24.89 -3.60 7.67
C THR A 111 26.02 -2.91 6.91
N GLU A 112 25.71 -1.86 6.13
CA GLU A 112 26.66 -1.14 5.28
C GLU A 112 27.39 -2.10 4.33
N CYS A 113 26.66 -3.13 3.86
CA CYS A 113 27.17 -4.15 2.97
C CYS A 113 26.43 -4.05 1.61
N ALA A 114 27.08 -3.41 0.67
CA ALA A 114 26.57 -3.27 -0.70
C ALA A 114 27.00 -4.46 -1.55
N ILE A 115 26.08 -5.03 -2.31
CA ILE A 115 26.33 -6.06 -3.30
C ILE A 115 26.60 -5.36 -4.63
N GLU A 116 27.76 -5.64 -5.22
CA GLU A 116 28.22 -5.00 -6.48
C GLU A 116 27.92 -5.89 -7.68
N ARG A 117 28.06 -7.21 -7.50
CA ARG A 117 27.88 -8.22 -8.56
C ARG A 117 27.36 -9.52 -7.99
N ILE A 118 26.51 -10.19 -8.74
CA ILE A 118 26.01 -11.53 -8.45
C ILE A 118 26.31 -12.42 -9.65
N GLU A 119 26.91 -13.58 -9.38
CA GLU A 119 27.15 -14.61 -10.36
C GLU A 119 26.53 -15.92 -9.87
N ARG A 120 26.21 -16.82 -10.79
CA ARG A 120 25.75 -18.16 -10.48
C ARG A 120 26.44 -19.18 -11.36
N THR A 121 27.04 -20.13 -10.72
CA THR A 121 27.53 -21.39 -11.33
C THR A 121 26.74 -22.56 -10.72
N ASP A 122 27.35 -23.39 -9.92
CA ASP A 122 26.70 -24.35 -9.01
C ASP A 122 26.12 -23.68 -7.75
N ARG A 123 26.72 -22.57 -7.33
CA ARG A 123 26.30 -21.72 -6.20
C ARG A 123 26.18 -20.26 -6.63
N PHE A 124 25.51 -19.45 -5.80
CA PHE A 124 25.53 -17.99 -5.94
C PHE A 124 26.83 -17.45 -5.33
N ARG A 125 27.49 -16.60 -6.08
CA ARG A 125 28.68 -15.85 -5.65
C ARG A 125 28.38 -14.36 -5.74
N LEU A 126 28.41 -13.68 -4.58
CA LEU A 126 28.15 -12.26 -4.44
C LEU A 126 29.47 -11.54 -4.16
N GLN A 127 29.80 -10.59 -5.02
CA GLN A 127 30.88 -9.64 -4.72
C GLN A 127 30.29 -8.48 -3.93
N THR A 128 30.83 -8.23 -2.76
CA THR A 128 30.38 -7.13 -1.91
C THR A 128 31.54 -6.19 -1.57
N ASN A 129 31.22 -4.99 -1.12
CA ASN A 129 32.21 -4.03 -0.61
C ASN A 129 32.98 -4.53 0.66
N ARG A 130 32.61 -5.70 1.19
CA ARG A 130 33.25 -6.36 2.33
C ARG A 130 33.93 -7.70 1.98
N GLY A 131 34.04 -7.99 0.69
CA GLY A 131 34.58 -9.23 0.16
C GLY A 131 33.53 -10.17 -0.42
N PRO A 132 33.94 -11.30 -0.99
CA PRO A 132 33.04 -12.25 -1.63
C PRO A 132 32.24 -13.05 -0.60
N VAL A 133 31.02 -13.40 -0.98
CA VAL A 133 30.11 -14.28 -0.24
C VAL A 133 29.59 -15.36 -1.19
N GLU A 134 29.59 -16.61 -0.75
CA GLU A 134 28.98 -17.72 -1.51
C GLU A 134 27.80 -18.30 -0.73
N CYS A 135 26.73 -18.67 -1.43
CA CYS A 135 25.57 -19.33 -0.86
C CYS A 135 24.89 -20.30 -1.83
N GLU A 136 24.19 -21.27 -1.28
CA GLU A 136 23.35 -22.22 -2.03
C GLU A 136 22.02 -21.58 -2.43
N SER A 137 21.47 -20.77 -1.52
CA SER A 137 20.20 -20.06 -1.71
C SER A 137 20.39 -18.56 -1.59
N LEU A 138 19.89 -17.80 -2.56
CA LEU A 138 19.86 -16.35 -2.58
C LEU A 138 18.42 -15.86 -2.43
N ILE A 139 18.17 -15.11 -1.35
CA ILE A 139 16.84 -14.57 -1.05
C ILE A 139 16.85 -13.06 -1.28
N VAL A 140 16.11 -12.61 -2.27
CA VAL A 140 15.93 -11.20 -2.62
C VAL A 140 14.77 -10.63 -1.80
N ALA A 141 15.10 -9.82 -0.79
CA ALA A 141 14.16 -9.19 0.14
C ALA A 141 14.36 -7.67 0.19
N THR A 142 14.69 -7.08 -0.95
CA THR A 142 15.13 -5.69 -1.09
C THR A 142 14.02 -4.67 -0.90
N GLY A 143 12.76 -5.09 -0.89
CA GLY A 143 11.63 -4.20 -1.06
C GLY A 143 11.54 -3.68 -2.50
N ALA A 144 10.86 -2.54 -2.68
CA ALA A 144 10.57 -1.96 -3.98
C ALA A 144 10.95 -0.46 -4.02
N LEU A 145 10.30 0.34 -4.85
CA LEU A 145 10.73 1.72 -5.18
C LEU A 145 10.17 2.80 -4.26
N SER A 146 9.17 2.48 -3.43
CA SER A 146 8.55 3.45 -2.53
C SER A 146 9.53 3.92 -1.44
N PHE A 147 9.47 5.23 -1.10
CA PHE A 147 10.38 5.89 -0.18
C PHE A 147 11.86 5.88 -0.58
N PRO A 148 12.24 6.41 -1.76
CA PRO A 148 13.64 6.42 -2.21
C PRO A 148 14.60 7.10 -1.22
N LYS A 149 14.14 8.10 -0.46
CA LYS A 149 14.94 8.76 0.60
C LYS A 149 15.33 7.83 1.76
N LEU A 150 14.67 6.68 1.90
CA LEU A 150 15.04 5.66 2.88
C LEU A 150 16.05 4.63 2.34
N GLY A 151 16.42 4.75 1.07
CA GLY A 151 17.34 3.83 0.40
C GLY A 151 16.63 2.74 -0.40
N ALA A 152 15.34 2.91 -0.74
CA ALA A 152 14.67 2.05 -1.70
C ALA A 152 15.32 2.18 -3.08
N THR A 153 15.56 1.06 -3.76
CA THR A 153 16.21 0.98 -5.06
C THR A 153 15.55 -0.08 -5.93
N ASP A 154 15.86 -0.07 -7.21
CA ASP A 154 15.49 -1.08 -8.19
C ASP A 154 16.32 -2.38 -8.12
N PHE A 155 17.23 -2.50 -7.15
CA PHE A 155 18.21 -3.57 -7.09
C PHE A 155 17.60 -4.97 -7.20
N GLY A 156 16.47 -5.22 -6.54
CA GLY A 156 15.76 -6.49 -6.62
C GLY A 156 15.22 -6.79 -8.03
N TYR A 157 14.78 -5.76 -8.74
CA TYR A 157 14.33 -5.89 -10.12
C TYR A 157 15.49 -6.14 -11.08
N ARG A 158 16.62 -5.48 -10.91
CA ARG A 158 17.85 -5.77 -11.69
C ARG A 158 18.36 -7.19 -11.49
N ILE A 159 18.19 -7.75 -10.27
CA ILE A 159 18.49 -9.18 -10.05
C ILE A 159 17.51 -10.06 -10.85
N ALA A 160 16.22 -9.74 -10.83
CA ALA A 160 15.22 -10.48 -11.60
C ALA A 160 15.54 -10.43 -13.11
N GLU A 161 15.83 -9.26 -13.66
CA GLU A 161 16.25 -9.07 -15.06
C GLU A 161 17.51 -9.86 -15.41
N GLN A 162 18.54 -9.82 -14.55
CA GLN A 162 19.79 -10.57 -14.73
C GLN A 162 19.55 -12.07 -14.88
N PHE A 163 18.56 -12.61 -14.17
CA PHE A 163 18.22 -14.04 -14.23
C PHE A 163 17.01 -14.34 -15.15
N ASN A 164 16.62 -13.38 -16.00
CA ASN A 164 15.48 -13.47 -16.92
C ASN A 164 14.16 -13.85 -16.22
N VAL A 165 13.96 -13.34 -15.02
CA VAL A 165 12.70 -13.47 -14.28
C VAL A 165 11.80 -12.27 -14.65
N PRO A 166 10.58 -12.51 -15.19
CA PRO A 166 9.69 -11.44 -15.63
C PRO A 166 9.29 -10.49 -14.49
N ILE A 167 9.04 -9.24 -14.86
CA ILE A 167 8.60 -8.18 -13.96
C ILE A 167 7.31 -7.58 -14.52
N ILE A 168 6.31 -7.44 -13.68
CA ILE A 168 5.13 -6.60 -13.92
C ILE A 168 5.54 -5.16 -13.64
N GLU A 169 5.27 -4.27 -14.60
CA GLU A 169 5.72 -2.88 -14.55
C GLU A 169 5.41 -2.21 -13.21
N PRO A 170 6.42 -1.80 -12.44
CA PRO A 170 6.22 -1.20 -11.14
C PRO A 170 5.64 0.22 -11.25
N ARG A 171 4.63 0.53 -10.44
CA ARG A 171 4.05 1.87 -10.31
C ARG A 171 3.81 2.26 -8.85
N PRO A 172 3.74 3.57 -8.52
CA PRO A 172 3.38 4.01 -7.19
C PRO A 172 2.01 3.47 -6.76
N GLY A 173 1.92 2.95 -5.54
CA GLY A 173 0.68 2.48 -4.92
C GLY A 173 0.47 3.09 -3.53
N LEU A 174 -0.78 3.03 -3.03
CA LEU A 174 -1.17 3.76 -1.82
C LEU A 174 -0.62 5.19 -1.84
N VAL A 175 -0.95 5.91 -2.89
CA VAL A 175 -0.35 7.20 -3.26
C VAL A 175 -1.42 8.26 -3.48
N PRO A 176 -1.20 9.53 -3.11
CA PRO A 176 -2.09 10.63 -3.46
C PRO A 176 -2.30 10.74 -4.97
N LEU A 177 -3.53 11.03 -5.39
CA LEU A 177 -3.90 11.24 -6.78
C LEU A 177 -3.96 12.73 -7.11
N VAL A 178 -3.49 13.07 -8.32
CA VAL A 178 -3.67 14.39 -8.93
C VAL A 178 -4.82 14.28 -9.94
N PRO A 179 -6.06 14.63 -9.56
CA PRO A 179 -7.20 14.43 -10.42
C PRO A 179 -7.39 15.56 -11.41
N ARG A 180 -8.09 15.25 -12.52
CA ARG A 180 -8.78 16.20 -13.39
C ARG A 180 -10.27 15.92 -13.34
N LEU A 181 -11.07 16.94 -13.62
CA LEU A 181 -12.51 16.77 -13.82
C LEU A 181 -12.75 15.98 -15.11
N ALA A 182 -13.90 15.32 -15.22
CA ALA A 182 -14.27 14.51 -16.39
C ALA A 182 -14.26 15.31 -17.70
N ASP A 183 -14.50 16.63 -17.64
CA ASP A 183 -14.43 17.56 -18.78
C ASP A 183 -12.99 18.00 -19.12
N GLY A 184 -11.97 17.48 -18.43
CA GLY A 184 -10.55 17.75 -18.66
C GLY A 184 -9.99 18.97 -17.92
N ARG A 185 -10.82 19.74 -17.21
CA ARG A 185 -10.34 20.88 -16.41
C ARG A 185 -9.43 20.43 -15.27
N TYR A 186 -8.51 21.29 -14.91
CA TYR A 186 -7.60 21.09 -13.77
C TYR A 186 -8.37 21.09 -12.43
N TRP A 187 -7.75 20.52 -11.42
CA TRP A 187 -8.28 20.45 -10.06
C TRP A 187 -8.57 21.83 -9.47
N PRO A 188 -9.85 22.18 -9.18
CA PRO A 188 -10.20 23.53 -8.74
C PRO A 188 -10.19 23.71 -7.22
N PHE A 189 -9.91 22.65 -6.44
CA PHE A 189 -10.11 22.64 -4.98
C PHE A 189 -8.81 22.72 -4.17
N SER A 190 -7.74 23.31 -4.72
CA SER A 190 -6.47 23.51 -4.00
C SER A 190 -6.61 24.28 -2.69
N ASP A 191 -7.56 25.21 -2.65
CA ASP A 191 -7.87 26.00 -1.46
C ASP A 191 -8.55 25.20 -0.35
N LEU A 192 -9.08 24.04 -0.64
CA LEU A 192 -9.64 23.13 0.37
C LEU A 192 -8.57 22.29 1.08
N SER A 193 -7.30 22.49 0.79
CA SER A 193 -6.20 21.72 1.40
C SER A 193 -6.34 21.66 2.92
N GLY A 194 -6.20 20.43 3.47
CA GLY A 194 -6.34 20.14 4.90
C GLY A 194 -7.76 19.73 5.33
N ASN A 195 -8.79 19.90 4.48
CA ASN A 195 -10.13 19.39 4.80
C ASN A 195 -10.22 17.90 4.51
N SER A 196 -10.91 17.17 5.37
CA SER A 196 -11.14 15.72 5.25
C SER A 196 -12.64 15.42 5.29
N LEU A 197 -13.10 14.49 4.46
CA LEU A 197 -14.49 14.06 4.36
C LEU A 197 -14.58 12.54 4.39
N ASP A 198 -15.62 12.00 5.04
CA ASP A 198 -16.03 10.60 4.83
C ASP A 198 -16.56 10.44 3.41
N CYS A 199 -16.12 9.44 2.68
CA CYS A 199 -16.58 9.16 1.33
C CYS A 199 -16.47 7.68 0.99
N ILE A 200 -17.07 7.28 -0.14
CA ILE A 200 -16.72 6.04 -0.81
C ILE A 200 -15.93 6.41 -2.08
N ALA A 201 -14.71 5.91 -2.19
CA ALA A 201 -13.91 5.99 -3.41
C ALA A 201 -13.90 4.65 -4.12
N SER A 202 -14.09 4.63 -5.46
CA SER A 202 -14.19 3.39 -6.24
C SER A 202 -13.38 3.46 -7.53
N ALA A 203 -12.64 2.39 -7.84
CA ALA A 203 -11.98 2.14 -9.12
C ALA A 203 -11.69 0.65 -9.30
N GLY A 204 -11.58 0.18 -10.55
CA GLY A 204 -11.20 -1.20 -10.86
C GLY A 204 -12.09 -2.27 -10.20
N GLY A 205 -13.38 -1.96 -9.96
CA GLY A 205 -14.33 -2.86 -9.29
C GLY A 205 -14.18 -2.95 -7.78
N GLN A 206 -13.32 -2.14 -7.17
CA GLN A 206 -13.15 -2.05 -5.72
C GLN A 206 -13.70 -0.73 -5.20
N SER A 207 -14.23 -0.75 -3.96
CA SER A 207 -14.78 0.42 -3.29
C SER A 207 -14.31 0.48 -1.84
N PHE A 208 -13.90 1.67 -1.38
CA PHE A 208 -13.37 1.89 -0.05
C PHE A 208 -14.10 3.05 0.61
N ARG A 209 -14.76 2.77 1.75
CA ARG A 209 -15.36 3.81 2.58
C ARG A 209 -14.40 4.20 3.68
N GLU A 210 -13.76 5.31 3.51
CA GLU A 210 -12.84 5.93 4.45
C GLU A 210 -12.78 7.45 4.19
N ASN A 211 -11.98 8.17 4.95
CA ASN A 211 -11.81 9.60 4.71
C ASN A 211 -10.97 9.88 3.47
N LEU A 212 -11.40 10.81 2.64
CA LEU A 212 -10.55 11.53 1.69
C LEU A 212 -9.96 12.77 2.38
N LEU A 213 -8.85 13.27 1.83
CA LEU A 213 -8.18 14.50 2.24
C LEU A 213 -7.91 15.37 1.02
N PHE A 214 -8.40 16.60 1.03
CA PHE A 214 -8.03 17.61 0.03
C PHE A 214 -6.59 18.06 0.25
N THR A 215 -5.84 18.17 -0.82
CA THR A 215 -4.46 18.69 -0.83
C THR A 215 -4.32 19.81 -1.86
N HIS A 216 -3.23 20.54 -1.83
CA HIS A 216 -2.96 21.61 -2.81
C HIS A 216 -2.93 21.11 -4.26
N GLN A 217 -2.55 19.86 -4.50
CA GLN A 217 -2.39 19.29 -5.85
C GLN A 217 -3.51 18.33 -6.25
N GLY A 218 -4.35 17.90 -5.30
CA GLY A 218 -5.38 16.90 -5.56
C GLY A 218 -5.92 16.29 -4.29
N LEU A 219 -6.01 14.96 -4.28
CA LEU A 219 -6.64 14.18 -3.24
C LEU A 219 -5.67 13.18 -2.61
N SER A 220 -5.85 12.96 -1.32
CA SER A 220 -5.16 11.99 -0.49
C SER A 220 -6.14 11.43 0.56
N GLY A 221 -5.64 10.88 1.65
CA GLY A 221 -6.44 10.22 2.68
C GLY A 221 -6.67 8.74 2.38
N PRO A 222 -7.09 7.96 3.38
CA PRO A 222 -7.18 6.51 3.28
C PRO A 222 -7.97 6.02 2.07
N ALA A 223 -9.16 6.57 1.79
CA ALA A 223 -9.99 6.17 0.65
C ALA A 223 -9.25 6.33 -0.69
N ILE A 224 -8.55 7.46 -0.86
CA ILE A 224 -7.81 7.76 -2.08
C ILE A 224 -6.54 6.90 -2.20
N LEU A 225 -5.82 6.70 -1.11
CA LEU A 225 -4.65 5.82 -1.11
C LEU A 225 -5.04 4.38 -1.50
N GLN A 226 -6.15 3.86 -0.96
CA GLN A 226 -6.67 2.54 -1.31
C GLN A 226 -7.00 2.44 -2.80
N VAL A 227 -7.80 3.37 -3.32
CA VAL A 227 -8.27 3.33 -4.70
C VAL A 227 -7.14 3.54 -5.71
N SER A 228 -6.06 4.22 -5.33
CA SER A 228 -4.89 4.44 -6.20
C SER A 228 -4.20 3.14 -6.62
N ASN A 229 -4.35 2.05 -5.86
CA ASN A 229 -3.87 0.73 -6.28
C ASN A 229 -4.62 0.19 -7.50
N TYR A 230 -5.85 0.64 -7.73
CA TYR A 230 -6.78 0.16 -8.76
C TYR A 230 -7.03 1.17 -9.87
N CYS A 231 -6.34 2.32 -9.84
CA CYS A 231 -6.49 3.40 -10.79
C CYS A 231 -5.11 3.89 -11.25
N ALA A 232 -4.73 3.54 -12.47
CA ALA A 232 -3.49 4.04 -13.07
C ALA A 232 -3.66 5.47 -13.60
N PRO A 233 -2.58 6.22 -13.85
CA PRO A 233 -2.66 7.50 -14.54
C PRO A 233 -3.39 7.39 -15.88
N GLY A 234 -4.36 8.27 -16.10
CA GLY A 234 -5.26 8.27 -17.26
C GLY A 234 -6.58 7.54 -17.04
N GLU A 235 -6.70 6.71 -16.01
CA GLU A 235 -7.94 6.00 -15.69
C GLU A 235 -8.88 6.84 -14.81
N SER A 236 -10.16 6.48 -14.79
CA SER A 236 -11.17 7.13 -13.95
C SER A 236 -11.37 6.43 -12.62
N PHE A 237 -11.73 7.22 -11.62
CA PHE A 237 -12.25 6.76 -10.34
C PHE A 237 -13.48 7.57 -9.96
N THR A 238 -14.32 7.07 -9.07
CA THR A 238 -15.52 7.77 -8.61
C THR A 238 -15.48 8.05 -7.13
N LEU A 239 -16.17 9.11 -6.72
CA LEU A 239 -16.35 9.49 -5.33
C LEU A 239 -17.83 9.64 -5.01
N ASN A 240 -18.30 8.94 -3.99
CA ASN A 240 -19.54 9.27 -3.31
C ASN A 240 -19.18 10.09 -2.06
N LEU A 241 -19.52 11.36 -2.08
CA LEU A 241 -19.23 12.32 -0.99
C LEU A 241 -20.30 12.29 0.10
N LEU A 242 -21.43 11.65 -0.14
CA LEU A 242 -22.55 11.53 0.78
C LEU A 242 -23.01 10.06 0.92
N PRO A 243 -22.16 9.15 1.42
CA PRO A 243 -22.44 7.72 1.44
C PRO A 243 -23.67 7.31 2.27
N GLU A 244 -24.14 8.17 3.19
CA GLU A 244 -25.33 7.95 4.00
C GLU A 244 -26.61 8.46 3.34
N GLN A 245 -26.50 9.21 2.21
CA GLN A 245 -27.65 9.82 1.57
C GLN A 245 -28.11 9.03 0.37
N SER A 246 -29.42 8.93 0.20
CA SER A 246 -30.02 8.36 -1.02
C SER A 246 -30.07 9.43 -2.10
N PRO A 247 -29.58 9.15 -3.35
CA PRO A 247 -29.72 10.08 -4.47
C PRO A 247 -31.17 10.53 -4.70
N LYS A 248 -32.13 9.62 -4.53
CA LYS A 248 -33.56 9.94 -4.64
C LYS A 248 -34.01 10.96 -3.59
N ALA A 249 -33.62 10.77 -2.33
CA ALA A 249 -33.97 11.70 -1.24
C ALA A 249 -33.34 13.09 -1.46
N LEU A 250 -32.10 13.14 -1.93
CA LEU A 250 -31.42 14.39 -2.29
C LEU A 250 -32.13 15.13 -3.42
N LEU A 251 -32.61 14.43 -4.46
CA LEU A 251 -33.36 15.01 -5.57
C LEU A 251 -34.71 15.56 -5.11
N GLU A 252 -35.44 14.83 -4.27
CA GLU A 252 -36.72 15.25 -3.70
C GLU A 252 -36.57 16.51 -2.82
N ASP A 253 -35.55 16.55 -1.97
CA ASP A 253 -35.24 17.70 -1.14
C ASP A 253 -34.82 18.91 -2.00
N ALA A 254 -33.88 18.75 -2.91
CA ALA A 254 -33.40 19.80 -3.81
C ALA A 254 -34.55 20.45 -4.63
N ARG A 255 -35.58 19.69 -4.98
CA ARG A 255 -36.72 20.20 -5.76
C ARG A 255 -37.52 21.27 -5.02
N THR A 256 -37.60 21.21 -3.69
CA THR A 256 -38.39 22.14 -2.85
C THR A 256 -37.51 23.16 -2.15
N GLN A 257 -36.19 22.99 -2.17
CA GLN A 257 -35.26 23.80 -1.41
C GLN A 257 -35.09 25.20 -1.99
N ARG A 258 -35.28 26.23 -1.13
CA ARG A 258 -35.13 27.65 -1.50
C ARG A 258 -33.70 28.18 -1.34
N LEU A 259 -32.80 27.40 -0.72
CA LEU A 259 -31.38 27.72 -0.62
C LEU A 259 -30.68 27.44 -1.94
N ASP A 260 -29.56 28.10 -2.20
CA ASP A 260 -28.60 27.70 -3.23
C ASP A 260 -27.82 26.43 -2.82
N ALA A 261 -27.07 25.84 -3.76
CA ALA A 261 -26.33 24.61 -3.50
C ALA A 261 -25.31 24.77 -2.36
N ALA A 262 -24.58 25.87 -2.30
CA ALA A 262 -23.57 26.11 -1.28
C ALA A 262 -24.17 26.08 0.14
N ARG A 263 -25.29 26.79 0.33
CA ARG A 263 -26.01 26.84 1.61
C ARG A 263 -26.67 25.53 1.97
N TRP A 264 -27.19 24.81 0.98
CA TRP A 264 -27.82 23.50 1.18
C TRP A 264 -26.80 22.44 1.61
N LEU A 265 -25.62 22.45 1.02
CA LEU A 265 -24.53 21.53 1.34
C LEU A 265 -23.92 21.75 2.74
N GLU A 266 -24.15 22.89 3.38
CA GLU A 266 -23.74 23.12 4.79
C GLU A 266 -24.39 22.13 5.78
N ALA A 267 -25.46 21.44 5.39
CA ALA A 267 -26.07 20.37 6.19
C ALA A 267 -25.13 19.16 6.40
N TRP A 268 -24.17 18.92 5.48
CA TRP A 268 -23.29 17.75 5.52
C TRP A 268 -21.80 18.10 5.53
N PHE A 269 -21.44 19.29 5.03
CA PHE A 269 -20.04 19.70 4.87
C PHE A 269 -19.70 20.97 5.64
N PRO A 270 -18.45 21.12 6.08
CA PRO A 270 -17.97 22.41 6.58
C PRO A 270 -18.22 23.51 5.54
N LYS A 271 -18.59 24.70 6.01
CA LYS A 271 -19.00 25.84 5.17
C LYS A 271 -18.07 26.10 3.96
N ARG A 272 -16.75 26.05 4.17
CA ARG A 272 -15.76 26.27 3.11
C ARG A 272 -15.84 25.20 2.02
N VAL A 273 -16.03 23.93 2.39
CA VAL A 273 -16.20 22.82 1.46
C VAL A 273 -17.54 22.95 0.75
N ALA A 274 -18.62 23.19 1.49
CA ALA A 274 -19.96 23.36 0.94
C ALA A 274 -20.01 24.50 -0.11
N SER A 275 -19.35 25.65 0.16
CA SER A 275 -19.26 26.74 -0.80
C SER A 275 -18.55 26.32 -2.09
N ALA A 276 -17.36 25.74 -1.96
CA ALA A 276 -16.56 25.35 -3.12
C ALA A 276 -17.24 24.26 -3.98
N LEU A 277 -17.85 23.24 -3.34
CA LEU A 277 -18.60 22.21 -4.05
C LEU A 277 -19.89 22.79 -4.67
N GLY A 278 -20.62 23.65 -3.96
CA GLY A 278 -21.83 24.27 -4.46
C GLY A 278 -21.58 25.14 -5.69
N GLU A 279 -20.53 25.96 -5.65
CA GLU A 279 -20.10 26.80 -6.78
C GLU A 279 -19.66 25.98 -8.00
N GLN A 280 -19.01 24.83 -7.76
CA GLN A 280 -18.52 23.95 -8.83
C GLN A 280 -19.65 23.11 -9.47
N PHE A 281 -20.63 22.65 -8.67
CA PHE A 281 -21.59 21.64 -9.08
C PHE A 281 -22.94 22.22 -9.51
N ALA A 282 -23.26 23.46 -9.19
CA ALA A 282 -24.54 24.07 -9.54
C ALA A 282 -24.45 25.56 -9.82
N PRO A 283 -25.35 26.10 -10.67
CA PRO A 283 -25.52 27.54 -10.84
C PRO A 283 -25.91 28.25 -9.52
N ALA A 284 -25.46 29.48 -9.35
CA ALA A 284 -25.74 30.32 -8.16
C ALA A 284 -27.19 30.84 -8.16
N LYS A 285 -28.15 29.95 -7.92
CA LYS A 285 -29.58 30.20 -7.79
C LYS A 285 -30.22 29.18 -6.85
N PRO A 286 -31.43 29.49 -6.27
CA PRO A 286 -32.14 28.52 -5.44
C PRO A 286 -32.32 27.14 -6.14
N LEU A 287 -32.16 26.06 -5.40
CA LEU A 287 -32.25 24.71 -5.95
C LEU A 287 -33.61 24.41 -6.59
N SER A 288 -34.70 24.98 -6.02
CA SER A 288 -36.05 24.88 -6.60
C SER A 288 -36.20 25.54 -7.97
N GLN A 289 -35.30 26.45 -8.34
CA GLN A 289 -35.26 27.10 -9.66
C GLN A 289 -34.30 26.45 -10.64
N LEU A 290 -33.56 25.44 -10.22
CA LEU A 290 -32.72 24.62 -11.12
C LEU A 290 -33.63 23.81 -12.08
N LYS A 291 -33.17 23.61 -13.32
CA LYS A 291 -33.78 22.63 -14.21
C LYS A 291 -33.61 21.24 -13.64
N GLN A 292 -34.42 20.29 -14.05
CA GLN A 292 -34.30 18.90 -13.61
C GLN A 292 -32.89 18.37 -13.88
N SER A 293 -32.36 18.58 -15.10
CA SER A 293 -31.00 18.14 -15.46
C SER A 293 -29.90 18.76 -14.61
N GLU A 294 -30.05 20.01 -14.17
CA GLU A 294 -29.07 20.68 -13.27
C GLU A 294 -29.10 20.07 -11.85
N ARG A 295 -30.28 19.64 -11.37
CA ARG A 295 -30.40 18.92 -10.09
C ARG A 295 -29.87 17.51 -10.19
N ASP A 296 -30.14 16.82 -11.28
CA ASP A 296 -29.63 15.46 -11.53
C ASP A 296 -28.10 15.47 -11.55
N GLN A 297 -27.46 16.42 -12.25
CA GLN A 297 -26.00 16.60 -12.26
C GLN A 297 -25.42 16.94 -10.87
N LEU A 298 -26.08 17.81 -10.10
CA LEU A 298 -25.64 18.13 -8.74
C LEU A 298 -25.62 16.85 -7.88
N VAL A 299 -26.69 16.05 -7.91
CA VAL A 299 -26.79 14.83 -7.11
C VAL A 299 -25.82 13.76 -7.62
N GLU A 300 -25.64 13.64 -8.94
CA GLU A 300 -24.64 12.76 -9.55
C GLU A 300 -23.22 13.12 -9.06
N HIS A 301 -22.84 14.41 -9.09
CA HIS A 301 -21.54 14.84 -8.55
C HIS A 301 -21.38 14.60 -7.03
N LEU A 302 -22.46 14.56 -6.27
CA LEU A 302 -22.40 14.27 -4.85
C LEU A 302 -22.31 12.78 -4.54
N CYS A 303 -22.93 11.92 -5.35
CA CYS A 303 -23.07 10.48 -5.08
C CYS A 303 -22.21 9.60 -5.98
N ASP A 304 -21.80 10.08 -7.17
CA ASP A 304 -21.00 9.33 -8.15
C ASP A 304 -20.10 10.27 -8.97
N TRP A 305 -19.31 11.08 -8.29
CA TRP A 305 -18.45 12.06 -8.95
C TRP A 305 -17.30 11.42 -9.68
N VAL A 306 -17.35 11.42 -11.01
CA VAL A 306 -16.31 10.86 -11.86
C VAL A 306 -15.13 11.82 -11.99
N LEU A 307 -13.93 11.32 -11.68
CA LEU A 307 -12.65 12.02 -11.80
C LEU A 307 -11.66 11.16 -12.59
N ILE A 308 -10.70 11.81 -13.26
CA ILE A 308 -9.61 11.16 -13.96
C ILE A 308 -8.34 11.33 -13.12
N ALA A 309 -7.65 10.24 -12.81
CA ALA A 309 -6.33 10.28 -12.19
C ALA A 309 -5.31 10.74 -13.25
N ALA A 310 -5.08 12.05 -13.35
CA ALA A 310 -4.16 12.59 -14.34
C ALA A 310 -2.69 12.24 -14.01
N ASP A 311 -2.36 12.19 -12.72
CA ASP A 311 -1.03 11.85 -12.21
C ASP A 311 -1.14 11.39 -10.75
N THR A 312 0.00 11.02 -10.16
CA THR A 312 0.11 10.61 -8.75
C THR A 312 1.17 11.44 -8.02
N GLY A 313 1.23 11.30 -6.70
CA GLY A 313 2.31 11.88 -5.89
C GLY A 313 3.69 11.24 -6.11
N GLY A 314 3.80 10.23 -6.98
CA GLY A 314 5.03 9.51 -7.30
C GLY A 314 5.58 8.67 -6.13
N TYR A 315 6.68 7.97 -6.38
CA TYR A 315 7.32 7.08 -5.38
C TYR A 315 7.75 7.81 -4.09
N ALA A 316 7.97 9.11 -4.14
CA ALA A 316 8.34 9.89 -2.96
C ALA A 316 7.21 9.98 -1.92
N LYS A 317 5.95 9.83 -2.36
CA LYS A 317 4.75 9.87 -1.52
C LYS A 317 4.01 8.54 -1.47
N ALA A 318 4.38 7.57 -2.31
CA ALA A 318 3.78 6.25 -2.33
C ALA A 318 4.17 5.46 -1.08
N GLU A 319 3.20 4.84 -0.41
CA GLU A 319 3.50 3.95 0.72
C GLU A 319 4.04 2.61 0.25
N VAL A 320 3.62 2.15 -0.93
CA VAL A 320 4.01 0.88 -1.54
C VAL A 320 4.23 1.02 -3.04
N THR A 321 4.75 -0.04 -3.65
CA THR A 321 4.84 -0.21 -5.10
C THR A 321 3.84 -1.29 -5.52
N VAL A 322 3.03 -1.01 -6.54
CA VAL A 322 2.18 -1.99 -7.24
C VAL A 322 3.00 -2.57 -8.40
N GLY A 323 2.86 -3.86 -8.68
CA GLY A 323 3.71 -4.57 -9.63
C GLY A 323 4.95 -5.15 -8.95
N GLY A 324 5.92 -5.62 -9.72
CA GLY A 324 7.14 -6.26 -9.25
C GLY A 324 7.40 -7.59 -9.92
N VAL A 325 8.22 -8.45 -9.32
CA VAL A 325 8.56 -9.77 -9.86
C VAL A 325 7.29 -10.58 -10.08
N ASP A 326 7.09 -11.03 -11.33
CA ASP A 326 5.89 -11.76 -11.75
C ASP A 326 5.73 -13.06 -10.96
N THR A 327 4.59 -13.16 -10.29
CA THR A 327 4.22 -14.35 -9.51
C THR A 327 4.10 -15.63 -10.35
N ALA A 328 3.88 -15.54 -11.66
CA ALA A 328 3.88 -16.69 -12.55
C ALA A 328 5.27 -17.38 -12.62
N ALA A 329 6.34 -16.61 -12.43
CA ALA A 329 7.71 -17.11 -12.40
C ALA A 329 8.11 -17.75 -11.05
N LEU A 330 7.28 -17.62 -10.02
CA LEU A 330 7.57 -18.06 -8.66
C LEU A 330 6.67 -19.23 -8.23
N SER A 331 7.16 -20.00 -7.28
CA SER A 331 6.36 -21.00 -6.57
C SER A 331 5.58 -20.32 -5.45
N SER A 332 4.26 -20.36 -5.47
CA SER A 332 3.40 -19.80 -4.41
C SER A 332 3.57 -20.48 -3.04
N LYS A 333 4.20 -21.67 -3.01
CA LYS A 333 4.47 -22.41 -1.77
C LYS A 333 5.81 -22.05 -1.14
N THR A 334 6.84 -21.81 -1.98
CA THR A 334 8.22 -21.64 -1.51
C THR A 334 8.80 -20.27 -1.78
N MET A 335 8.17 -19.45 -2.60
CA MET A 335 8.70 -18.18 -3.14
C MET A 335 9.92 -18.36 -4.03
N GLU A 336 10.29 -19.60 -4.38
CA GLU A 336 11.41 -19.92 -5.25
C GLU A 336 11.11 -19.61 -6.71
N CYS A 337 12.10 -19.11 -7.43
CA CYS A 337 12.03 -18.92 -8.87
C CYS A 337 11.98 -20.29 -9.56
N ARG A 338 11.00 -20.50 -10.45
CA ARG A 338 10.78 -21.78 -11.14
C ARG A 338 11.91 -22.16 -12.11
N THR A 339 12.58 -21.17 -12.69
CA THR A 339 13.61 -21.34 -13.70
C THR A 339 15.03 -21.27 -13.13
N VAL A 340 15.19 -20.77 -11.90
CA VAL A 340 16.49 -20.56 -11.25
C VAL A 340 16.45 -21.17 -9.86
N PRO A 341 16.76 -22.48 -9.71
CA PRO A 341 16.77 -23.14 -8.42
C PRO A 341 17.67 -22.42 -7.41
N GLY A 342 17.21 -22.27 -6.17
CA GLY A 342 17.92 -21.58 -5.12
C GLY A 342 17.77 -20.05 -5.13
N LEU A 343 17.07 -19.46 -6.12
CA LEU A 343 16.75 -18.03 -6.14
C LEU A 343 15.32 -17.80 -5.62
N TYR A 344 15.18 -16.92 -4.63
CA TYR A 344 13.89 -16.61 -4.00
C TYR A 344 13.62 -15.13 -4.00
N PHE A 345 12.34 -14.74 -4.16
CA PHE A 345 11.89 -13.35 -4.02
C PHE A 345 10.78 -13.28 -2.98
N ILE A 346 10.89 -12.37 -2.00
CA ILE A 346 9.95 -12.24 -0.89
C ILE A 346 9.61 -10.78 -0.57
N GLY A 347 8.44 -10.55 0.01
CA GLY A 347 7.99 -9.20 0.39
C GLY A 347 7.61 -8.35 -0.82
N GLU A 348 7.81 -7.05 -0.69
CA GLU A 348 7.30 -6.03 -1.61
C GLU A 348 7.96 -6.04 -3.01
N VAL A 349 9.06 -6.73 -3.19
CA VAL A 349 9.69 -6.89 -4.53
C VAL A 349 8.85 -7.78 -5.46
N VAL A 350 7.96 -8.60 -4.89
CA VAL A 350 7.04 -9.50 -5.63
C VAL A 350 5.76 -8.77 -5.98
N ASP A 351 5.17 -9.05 -7.14
CA ASP A 351 3.85 -8.53 -7.56
C ASP A 351 2.71 -9.02 -6.66
N VAL A 352 2.73 -8.59 -5.41
CA VAL A 352 1.67 -8.76 -4.40
C VAL A 352 1.61 -7.51 -3.55
N THR A 353 0.55 -6.72 -3.74
CA THR A 353 0.37 -5.43 -3.06
C THR A 353 -0.86 -5.48 -2.16
N GLY A 354 -0.66 -5.30 -0.87
CA GLY A 354 -1.74 -5.25 0.13
C GLY A 354 -2.41 -3.88 0.21
N TRP A 355 -3.62 -3.89 0.74
CA TRP A 355 -4.36 -2.68 1.09
C TRP A 355 -3.64 -1.85 2.16
N LEU A 356 -4.13 -0.63 2.39
CA LEU A 356 -3.67 0.21 3.49
C LEU A 356 -4.09 -0.39 4.83
N GLY A 357 -3.18 -0.48 5.79
CA GLY A 357 -3.54 -0.91 7.14
C GLY A 357 -2.88 -2.19 7.65
N GLY A 358 -1.61 -2.42 7.35
CA GLY A 358 -0.81 -3.53 7.89
C GLY A 358 -0.70 -4.75 6.97
N TYR A 359 -1.47 -4.79 5.89
CA TYR A 359 -1.49 -5.91 4.94
C TYR A 359 -0.14 -6.14 4.26
N ASN A 360 0.57 -5.09 3.87
CA ASN A 360 1.88 -5.19 3.21
C ASN A 360 2.95 -5.75 4.15
N PHE A 361 2.89 -5.43 5.43
CA PHE A 361 3.76 -6.08 6.43
C PHE A 361 3.38 -7.54 6.62
N GLN A 362 2.08 -7.85 6.70
CA GLN A 362 1.65 -9.25 6.81
C GLN A 362 2.13 -10.09 5.61
N TRP A 363 2.08 -9.56 4.40
CA TRP A 363 2.68 -10.22 3.22
C TRP A 363 4.19 -10.44 3.38
N ALA A 364 4.91 -9.43 3.86
CA ALA A 364 6.35 -9.55 4.10
C ALA A 364 6.68 -10.63 5.14
N TRP A 365 5.87 -10.74 6.19
CA TRP A 365 6.01 -11.80 7.20
C TRP A 365 5.73 -13.17 6.60
N ALA A 366 4.60 -13.33 5.92
CA ALA A 366 4.12 -14.59 5.39
C ALA A 366 5.01 -15.13 4.26
N SER A 367 5.38 -14.30 3.28
CA SER A 367 6.29 -14.71 2.19
C SER A 367 7.69 -15.02 2.72
N GLY A 368 8.18 -14.24 3.69
CA GLY A 368 9.46 -14.51 4.34
C GLY A 368 9.46 -15.83 5.11
N HIS A 369 8.40 -16.13 5.85
CA HIS A 369 8.24 -17.42 6.52
C HIS A 369 8.22 -18.57 5.52
N ALA A 370 7.42 -18.45 4.44
CA ALA A 370 7.28 -19.47 3.42
C ALA A 370 8.60 -19.87 2.76
N ALA A 371 9.46 -18.89 2.43
CA ALA A 371 10.80 -19.17 1.92
C ALA A 371 11.70 -19.82 2.97
N GLY A 372 11.68 -19.30 4.20
CA GLY A 372 12.48 -19.80 5.30
C GLY A 372 12.22 -21.25 5.68
N GLU A 373 11.02 -21.79 5.39
CA GLU A 373 10.67 -23.18 5.66
C GLU A 373 11.32 -24.18 4.69
N VAL A 374 11.85 -23.75 3.55
CA VAL A 374 12.33 -24.65 2.50
C VAL A 374 13.82 -24.51 2.18
N ILE A 375 14.43 -23.37 2.51
CA ILE A 375 15.87 -23.12 2.28
C ILE A 375 16.77 -23.84 3.30
#